data_ae0b40e3c9248a1147320e7602a3df90
#
_entry.id   ae0b40e3c9248a1147320e7602a3df90
#
_cell.length_a   1.000
_cell.length_b   1.000
_cell.length_c   1.000
_cell.angle_alpha   90.00
_cell.angle_beta   90.00
_cell.angle_gamma   90.00
#
_symmetry.space_group_name_H-M   'P 1'
#
loop_
_entity.id
_entity.type
_entity.pdbx_description
1 polymer ?
#
loop_
_entity_poly.entity_id
_entity_poly.type
_entity_poly.pdbx_seq_one_letter_code
_entity_poly.pdbx_strand_id
1 'polypeptide(L)'
;MTDTDEARFADAMSWPRQGGIWRRLFASIIDYLIVLIPLYALVAGLFLLTDGGVKGSFWLNWRICQAASLNGASDPSLARYDWQVCRTSLFGLTVAEWALGTASVSQSEGNPSISFDLDSQGNFRPAALDLGFLELIVLASYLLVMELTSGQPIGKRFAALIVHDQDDKNRIGLPVRKAVRRQGMKFLGALPIMLTGGWYAFQAWGSAPGVAQDFSQLEIVGAYAALVLVMVWPIWIAISIALGNDPIHDRFAVTTVRADETET
;
A
#
# COMPACT_ATOMS: atom_id res chain seq x y z
N MET A 1 -49.45 -12.67 -23.16
CA MET A 1 -48.29 -11.98 -22.64
C MET A 1 -48.25 -10.67 -23.42
N THR A 2 -48.47 -9.54 -22.77
CA THR A 2 -48.56 -8.27 -23.48
C THR A 2 -47.16 -7.66 -23.59
N ASP A 3 -46.87 -6.85 -24.64
CA ASP A 3 -45.60 -6.12 -24.83
C ASP A 3 -45.13 -5.38 -23.55
N THR A 4 -46.08 -4.96 -22.70
CA THR A 4 -45.84 -4.34 -21.42
C THR A 4 -45.29 -5.29 -20.37
N ASP A 5 -45.57 -6.58 -20.43
CA ASP A 5 -45.03 -7.58 -19.50
C ASP A 5 -43.59 -7.95 -19.88
N GLU A 6 -43.28 -8.04 -21.17
CA GLU A 6 -41.92 -8.28 -21.66
C GLU A 6 -40.99 -7.08 -21.33
N ALA A 7 -41.49 -5.85 -21.52
CA ALA A 7 -40.74 -4.65 -21.15
C ALA A 7 -40.45 -4.56 -19.63
N ARG A 8 -41.43 -4.92 -18.78
CA ARG A 8 -41.23 -5.00 -17.31
C ARG A 8 -40.26 -6.11 -16.90
N PHE A 9 -40.30 -7.27 -17.59
CA PHE A 9 -39.35 -8.36 -17.35
C PHE A 9 -37.93 -7.97 -17.79
N ALA A 10 -37.78 -7.27 -18.93
CA ALA A 10 -36.50 -6.77 -19.41
C ALA A 10 -35.90 -5.71 -18.47
N ASP A 11 -36.72 -4.82 -17.93
CA ASP A 11 -36.32 -3.78 -17.00
C ASP A 11 -35.94 -4.37 -15.61
N ALA A 12 -36.67 -5.37 -15.13
CA ALA A 12 -36.37 -6.09 -13.91
C ALA A 12 -35.06 -6.92 -14.00
N MET A 13 -34.60 -7.26 -15.22
CA MET A 13 -33.35 -7.96 -15.49
C MET A 13 -32.16 -7.02 -15.82
N SER A 14 -32.42 -5.72 -15.98
CA SER A 14 -31.34 -4.77 -16.24
C SER A 14 -30.44 -4.63 -15.00
N TRP A 15 -29.11 -4.60 -15.25
CA TRP A 15 -28.17 -4.29 -14.19
C TRP A 15 -28.20 -2.77 -13.89
N PRO A 16 -28.12 -2.37 -12.62
CA PRO A 16 -27.92 -0.97 -12.27
C PRO A 16 -26.72 -0.36 -13.01
N ARG A 17 -26.70 0.96 -13.13
CA ARG A 17 -25.61 1.66 -13.83
C ARG A 17 -24.24 1.27 -13.27
N GLN A 18 -23.24 1.16 -14.15
CA GLN A 18 -21.86 0.93 -13.72
C GLN A 18 -21.39 2.09 -12.82
N GLY A 19 -20.72 1.77 -11.72
CA GLY A 19 -20.04 2.75 -10.89
C GLY A 19 -18.93 3.44 -11.68
N GLY A 20 -19.07 4.75 -11.94
CA GLY A 20 -18.09 5.53 -12.68
C GLY A 20 -16.71 5.54 -12.00
N ILE A 21 -15.65 5.87 -12.78
CA ILE A 21 -14.26 5.87 -12.31
C ILE A 21 -14.05 6.75 -11.08
N TRP A 22 -14.64 7.94 -11.02
CA TRP A 22 -14.49 8.88 -9.91
C TRP A 22 -15.07 8.35 -8.60
N ARG A 23 -16.24 7.69 -8.66
CA ARG A 23 -16.85 7.06 -7.48
C ARG A 23 -15.98 5.90 -6.96
N ARG A 24 -15.44 5.08 -7.87
CA ARG A 24 -14.54 3.97 -7.51
C ARG A 24 -13.21 4.48 -6.93
N LEU A 25 -12.64 5.56 -7.50
CA LEU A 25 -11.43 6.19 -6.99
C LEU A 25 -11.65 6.76 -5.59
N PHE A 26 -12.72 7.51 -5.41
CA PHE A 26 -13.08 8.09 -4.10
C PHE A 26 -13.30 7.00 -3.04
N ALA A 27 -14.05 5.95 -3.39
CA ALA A 27 -14.24 4.79 -2.52
C ALA A 27 -12.90 4.15 -2.12
N SER A 28 -11.98 3.99 -3.08
CA SER A 28 -10.67 3.38 -2.82
C SER A 28 -9.80 4.25 -1.91
N ILE A 29 -9.86 5.57 -2.05
CA ILE A 29 -9.14 6.51 -1.18
C ILE A 29 -9.67 6.42 0.26
N ILE A 30 -11.00 6.40 0.44
CA ILE A 30 -11.61 6.25 1.77
C ILE A 30 -11.21 4.91 2.40
N ASP A 31 -11.35 3.80 1.68
CA ASP A 31 -10.97 2.47 2.17
C ASP A 31 -9.49 2.42 2.57
N TYR A 32 -8.63 3.05 1.78
CA TYR A 32 -7.20 3.16 2.08
C TYR A 32 -6.95 3.96 3.38
N LEU A 33 -7.56 5.11 3.55
CA LEU A 33 -7.40 5.95 4.74
C LEU A 33 -7.94 5.29 6.00
N ILE A 34 -9.05 4.55 5.92
CA ILE A 34 -9.62 3.78 7.04
C ILE A 34 -8.62 2.75 7.57
N VAL A 35 -7.82 2.16 6.69
CA VAL A 35 -6.79 1.18 7.08
C VAL A 35 -5.51 1.89 7.50
N LEU A 36 -5.07 2.89 6.75
CA LEU A 36 -3.80 3.57 6.98
C LEU A 36 -3.76 4.29 8.33
N ILE A 37 -4.81 5.05 8.68
CA ILE A 37 -4.78 5.89 9.89
C ILE A 37 -4.55 5.07 11.16
N PRO A 38 -5.34 4.01 11.45
CA PRO A 38 -5.11 3.20 12.66
C PRO A 38 -3.79 2.42 12.60
N LEU A 39 -3.39 1.91 11.42
CA LEU A 39 -2.11 1.22 11.27
C LEU A 39 -0.94 2.17 11.52
N TYR A 40 -1.03 3.39 10.99
CA TYR A 40 -0.03 4.42 11.20
C TYR A 40 0.09 4.81 12.69
N ALA A 41 -1.03 5.00 13.37
CA ALA A 41 -1.05 5.30 14.80
C ALA A 41 -0.45 4.15 15.63
N LEU A 42 -0.75 2.90 15.26
CA LEU A 42 -0.18 1.72 15.89
C LEU A 42 1.35 1.69 15.74
N VAL A 43 1.85 1.88 14.50
CA VAL A 43 3.29 1.84 14.22
C VAL A 43 4.01 3.03 14.87
N ALA A 44 3.40 4.21 14.90
CA ALA A 44 3.94 5.36 15.63
C ALA A 44 4.05 5.07 17.14
N GLY A 45 3.05 4.44 17.72
CA GLY A 45 3.10 3.97 19.12
C GLY A 45 4.19 2.94 19.34
N LEU A 46 4.35 1.96 18.45
CA LEU A 46 5.42 0.96 18.52
C LEU A 46 6.79 1.60 18.34
N PHE A 47 6.97 2.57 17.44
CA PHE A 47 8.19 3.33 17.26
C PHE A 47 8.64 4.00 18.58
N LEU A 48 7.70 4.65 19.26
CA LEU A 48 7.99 5.29 20.57
C LEU A 48 8.28 4.25 21.66
N LEU A 49 7.48 3.19 21.76
CA LEU A 49 7.60 2.17 22.81
C LEU A 49 8.87 1.32 22.67
N THR A 50 9.35 1.11 21.44
CA THR A 50 10.55 0.30 21.16
C THR A 50 11.80 1.14 20.95
N ASP A 51 11.71 2.43 21.21
CA ASP A 51 12.79 3.39 20.99
C ASP A 51 13.33 3.31 19.56
N GLY A 52 12.42 3.38 18.57
CA GLY A 52 12.72 3.25 17.14
C GLY A 52 13.02 1.81 16.66
N GLY A 53 12.83 0.77 17.51
CA GLY A 53 13.05 -0.64 17.14
C GLY A 53 12.12 -1.17 16.07
N VAL A 54 10.94 -0.56 15.98
CA VAL A 54 9.94 -0.80 14.95
C VAL A 54 9.72 0.48 14.17
N LYS A 55 9.72 0.41 12.85
CA LYS A 55 9.45 1.55 11.96
C LYS A 55 8.42 1.21 10.90
N GLY A 56 7.91 2.22 10.18
CA GLY A 56 6.96 2.02 9.09
C GLY A 56 7.30 2.87 7.87
N SER A 57 7.55 2.20 6.75
CA SER A 57 7.75 2.83 5.44
C SER A 57 6.47 2.75 4.64
N PHE A 58 5.45 3.56 4.99
CA PHE A 58 4.16 3.59 4.32
C PHE A 58 4.21 4.37 3.01
N TRP A 59 3.30 4.10 2.09
CA TRP A 59 3.20 4.80 0.81
C TRP A 59 2.83 6.28 0.96
N LEU A 60 1.90 6.57 1.83
CA LEU A 60 1.51 7.94 2.17
C LEU A 60 2.26 8.38 3.42
N ASN A 61 3.30 9.19 3.25
CA ASN A 61 4.06 9.76 4.34
C ASN A 61 4.66 11.10 3.95
N TRP A 62 5.06 11.88 4.95
CA TRP A 62 5.81 13.11 4.79
C TRP A 62 7.22 12.91 5.28
N ARG A 63 8.20 13.11 4.40
CA ARG A 63 9.61 12.97 4.74
C ARG A 63 10.27 14.34 4.78
N ILE A 64 10.92 14.65 5.90
CA ILE A 64 11.68 15.87 6.10
C ILE A 64 13.11 15.47 6.49
N CYS A 65 14.10 15.96 5.72
CA CYS A 65 15.51 15.75 6.01
C CYS A 65 16.13 17.11 6.37
N GLN A 66 16.93 17.13 7.43
CA GLN A 66 17.65 18.32 7.92
C GLN A 66 19.11 17.98 8.14
N ALA A 67 20.01 18.90 7.81
CA ALA A 67 21.43 18.76 8.13
C ALA A 67 21.61 18.68 9.66
N ALA A 68 22.38 17.71 10.10
CA ALA A 68 22.61 17.47 11.52
C ALA A 68 24.05 17.05 11.79
N SER A 69 24.58 17.46 12.94
CA SER A 69 25.80 16.90 13.51
C SER A 69 25.40 15.76 14.44
N LEU A 70 25.83 14.53 14.13
CA LEU A 70 25.49 13.36 14.92
C LEU A 70 26.57 13.08 15.98
N ASN A 71 26.14 12.92 17.24
CA ASN A 71 27.06 12.63 18.36
C ASN A 71 27.77 11.27 18.21
N GLY A 72 27.19 10.32 17.46
CA GLY A 72 27.79 9.01 17.16
C GLY A 72 28.79 9.01 16.00
N ALA A 73 28.97 10.12 15.27
CA ALA A 73 29.94 10.26 14.18
C ALA A 73 31.38 10.50 14.68
N SER A 74 31.69 10.20 15.95
CA SER A 74 33.01 10.31 16.52
C SER A 74 34.03 9.29 15.95
N ASP A 75 33.51 8.28 15.21
CA ASP A 75 34.36 7.35 14.46
C ASP A 75 35.00 8.09 13.27
N PRO A 76 36.34 8.09 13.16
CA PRO A 76 37.03 8.76 12.04
C PRO A 76 36.56 8.30 10.66
N SER A 77 36.06 7.07 10.53
CA SER A 77 35.48 6.53 9.29
C SER A 77 34.18 7.23 8.88
N LEU A 78 33.42 7.72 9.83
CA LEU A 78 32.15 8.40 9.66
C LEU A 78 32.27 9.93 9.55
N ALA A 79 33.39 10.49 10.02
CA ALA A 79 33.66 11.93 10.00
C ALA A 79 33.76 12.54 8.58
N ARG A 80 33.95 11.69 7.54
CA ARG A 80 34.01 12.11 6.13
C ARG A 80 32.65 12.30 5.45
N TYR A 81 31.55 12.02 6.17
CA TYR A 81 30.20 12.12 5.63
C TYR A 81 29.50 13.39 6.10
N ASP A 82 28.82 14.05 5.17
CA ASP A 82 27.86 15.10 5.51
C ASP A 82 26.54 14.43 5.91
N TRP A 83 26.11 14.68 7.14
CA TRP A 83 24.97 14.01 7.73
C TRP A 83 23.68 14.80 7.61
N GLN A 84 22.61 14.09 7.29
CA GLN A 84 21.24 14.57 7.35
C GLN A 84 20.41 13.59 8.18
N VAL A 85 19.61 14.12 9.10
CA VAL A 85 18.59 13.34 9.80
C VAL A 85 17.28 13.47 9.04
N CYS A 86 16.76 12.34 8.62
CA CYS A 86 15.49 12.24 7.90
C CYS A 86 14.43 11.63 8.83
N ARG A 87 13.31 12.33 8.96
CA ARG A 87 12.17 11.90 9.75
C ARG A 87 10.98 11.67 8.84
N THR A 88 10.33 10.52 8.98
CA THR A 88 9.06 10.20 8.30
C THR A 88 7.91 10.36 9.28
N SER A 89 6.93 11.16 8.89
CA SER A 89 5.74 11.42 9.71
C SER A 89 4.49 11.60 8.87
N LEU A 90 3.34 11.37 9.47
CA LEU A 90 2.01 11.73 8.95
C LEU A 90 1.23 12.36 10.11
N PHE A 91 0.61 13.52 9.88
CA PHE A 91 -0.10 14.29 10.90
C PHE A 91 0.70 14.52 12.20
N GLY A 92 2.02 14.67 12.09
CA GLY A 92 2.90 14.90 13.23
C GLY A 92 3.32 13.64 14.01
N LEU A 93 2.77 12.47 13.68
CA LEU A 93 3.19 11.19 14.26
C LEU A 93 4.42 10.68 13.51
N THR A 94 5.52 10.48 14.23
CA THR A 94 6.77 9.93 13.67
C THR A 94 6.71 8.40 13.66
N VAL A 95 7.07 7.79 12.53
CA VAL A 95 7.09 6.32 12.35
C VAL A 95 8.44 5.79 11.92
N ALA A 96 9.36 6.66 11.51
CA ALA A 96 10.74 6.29 11.20
C ALA A 96 11.66 7.50 11.32
N GLU A 97 12.87 7.28 11.81
CA GLU A 97 13.94 8.26 11.84
C GLU A 97 15.26 7.60 11.47
N TRP A 98 16.00 8.22 10.56
CA TRP A 98 17.30 7.70 10.14
C TRP A 98 18.27 8.81 9.77
N ALA A 99 19.56 8.51 9.91
CA ALA A 99 20.64 9.36 9.42
C ALA A 99 21.06 8.92 8.02
N LEU A 100 21.21 9.88 7.12
CA LEU A 100 21.77 9.69 5.79
C LEU A 100 23.10 10.44 5.72
N GLY A 101 24.19 9.71 5.54
CA GLY A 101 25.51 10.26 5.30
C GLY A 101 25.85 10.24 3.81
N THR A 102 26.25 11.35 3.26
CA THR A 102 26.77 11.48 1.90
C THR A 102 28.22 11.93 1.91
N ALA A 103 29.13 11.15 1.32
CA ALA A 103 30.53 11.52 1.21
C ALA A 103 30.76 12.27 -0.11
N SER A 104 31.43 13.42 -0.07
CA SER A 104 31.94 14.11 -1.23
C SER A 104 33.25 13.46 -1.67
N VAL A 105 33.17 12.46 -2.53
CA VAL A 105 34.36 11.89 -3.20
C VAL A 105 34.40 12.39 -4.62
N SER A 106 35.63 12.79 -5.08
CA SER A 106 35.86 13.30 -6.44
C SER A 106 35.30 12.41 -7.53
N GLN A 107 34.41 12.94 -8.28
CA GLN A 107 33.82 12.78 -9.63
C GLN A 107 33.86 11.44 -10.38
N SER A 108 34.53 10.37 -9.99
CA SER A 108 34.63 9.16 -10.86
C SER A 108 33.82 7.94 -10.42
N GLU A 109 33.31 7.87 -9.20
CA GLU A 109 32.66 6.64 -8.66
C GLU A 109 31.30 6.84 -8.00
N GLY A 110 30.60 7.94 -8.26
CA GLY A 110 29.36 8.27 -7.55
C GLY A 110 29.62 8.69 -6.09
N ASN A 111 28.68 9.39 -5.49
CA ASN A 111 28.78 9.76 -4.06
C ASN A 111 28.30 8.58 -3.21
N PRO A 112 29.20 7.84 -2.51
CA PRO A 112 28.77 6.77 -1.64
C PRO A 112 27.87 7.34 -0.53
N SER A 113 26.69 6.77 -0.36
CA SER A 113 25.76 7.11 0.70
C SER A 113 25.63 5.94 1.66
N ILE A 114 25.58 6.24 2.95
CA ILE A 114 25.31 5.28 4.02
C ILE A 114 24.09 5.74 4.80
N SER A 115 23.32 4.80 5.33
CA SER A 115 22.16 5.12 6.15
C SER A 115 22.15 4.28 7.43
N PHE A 116 21.71 4.90 8.53
CA PHE A 116 21.56 4.27 9.82
C PHE A 116 20.19 4.59 10.39
N ASP A 117 19.54 3.60 10.98
CA ASP A 117 18.35 3.87 11.79
C ASP A 117 18.76 4.59 13.08
N LEU A 118 17.90 5.48 13.54
CA LEU A 118 18.09 6.24 14.77
C LEU A 118 17.06 5.83 15.83
N ASP A 119 17.47 5.93 17.09
CA ASP A 119 16.54 5.88 18.21
C ASP A 119 15.78 7.21 18.36
N SER A 120 14.86 7.29 19.33
CA SER A 120 14.09 8.51 19.62
C SER A 120 14.95 9.67 20.13
N GLN A 121 16.22 9.41 20.50
CA GLN A 121 17.18 10.40 21.00
C GLN A 121 18.19 10.82 19.90
N GLY A 122 18.12 10.21 18.71
CA GLY A 122 19.00 10.51 17.59
C GLY A 122 20.34 9.78 17.62
N ASN A 123 20.48 8.69 18.40
CA ASN A 123 21.67 7.85 18.38
C ASN A 123 21.54 6.74 17.35
N PHE A 124 22.67 6.27 16.83
CA PHE A 124 22.71 5.12 15.91
C PHE A 124 22.26 3.85 16.61
N ARG A 125 21.46 3.07 15.92
CA ARG A 125 20.95 1.80 16.41
C ARG A 125 21.06 0.70 15.34
N PRO A 126 20.93 -0.59 15.72
CA PRO A 126 20.72 -1.68 14.78
C PRO A 126 19.49 -1.46 13.91
N ALA A 127 19.47 -2.01 12.70
CA ALA A 127 18.37 -1.85 11.78
C ALA A 127 17.03 -2.24 12.41
N ALA A 128 16.06 -1.33 12.32
CA ALA A 128 14.73 -1.49 12.87
C ALA A 128 13.89 -2.43 11.99
N LEU A 129 12.93 -3.12 12.62
CA LEU A 129 11.94 -3.91 11.88
C LEU A 129 10.98 -2.96 11.15
N ASP A 130 10.98 -3.00 9.83
CA ASP A 130 10.07 -2.20 9.01
C ASP A 130 8.73 -2.92 8.78
N LEU A 131 7.66 -2.35 9.30
CA LEU A 131 6.30 -2.87 9.16
C LEU A 131 5.52 -2.25 7.98
N GLY A 132 6.16 -1.44 7.13
CA GLY A 132 5.49 -0.79 6.00
C GLY A 132 4.83 -1.78 5.03
N PHE A 133 5.39 -2.96 4.85
CA PHE A 133 4.81 -4.01 4.00
C PHE A 133 3.43 -4.50 4.49
N LEU A 134 3.13 -4.35 5.79
CA LEU A 134 1.83 -4.76 6.35
C LEU A 134 0.67 -3.90 5.83
N GLU A 135 0.93 -2.68 5.36
CA GLU A 135 -0.08 -1.77 4.84
C GLU A 135 -0.98 -2.44 3.80
N LEU A 136 -0.37 -3.09 2.80
CA LEU A 136 -1.10 -3.76 1.73
C LEU A 136 -1.77 -5.05 2.21
N ILE A 137 -1.17 -5.79 3.14
CA ILE A 137 -1.75 -7.02 3.72
C ILE A 137 -3.02 -6.67 4.49
N VAL A 138 -2.95 -5.64 5.35
CA VAL A 138 -4.11 -5.21 6.15
C VAL A 138 -5.21 -4.66 5.25
N LEU A 139 -4.85 -3.87 4.22
CA LEU A 139 -5.81 -3.35 3.25
C LEU A 139 -6.50 -4.49 2.48
N ALA A 140 -5.74 -5.46 1.98
CA ALA A 140 -6.30 -6.60 1.26
C ALA A 140 -7.22 -7.44 2.15
N SER A 141 -6.83 -7.66 3.42
CA SER A 141 -7.63 -8.39 4.40
C SER A 141 -8.92 -7.65 4.76
N TYR A 142 -8.84 -6.35 5.00
CA TYR A 142 -10.02 -5.50 5.24
C TYR A 142 -11.00 -5.58 4.07
N LEU A 143 -10.53 -5.36 2.84
CA LEU A 143 -11.38 -5.41 1.66
C LEU A 143 -12.00 -6.80 1.45
N LEU A 144 -11.21 -7.87 1.69
CA LEU A 144 -11.70 -9.25 1.59
C LEU A 144 -12.83 -9.50 2.59
N VAL A 145 -12.63 -9.18 3.87
CA VAL A 145 -13.64 -9.37 4.91
C VAL A 145 -14.92 -8.59 4.62
N MET A 146 -14.80 -7.33 4.22
CA MET A 146 -15.94 -6.49 3.91
C MET A 146 -16.70 -6.97 2.67
N GLU A 147 -16.01 -7.46 1.65
CA GLU A 147 -16.66 -8.02 0.45
C GLU A 147 -17.33 -9.36 0.72
N LEU A 148 -16.78 -10.18 1.62
CA LEU A 148 -17.42 -11.43 2.07
C LEU A 148 -18.71 -11.19 2.85
N THR A 149 -18.70 -10.20 3.73
CA THR A 149 -19.81 -9.97 4.69
C THR A 149 -20.94 -9.13 4.13
N SER A 150 -20.59 -8.02 3.48
CA SER A 150 -21.57 -7.01 3.05
C SER A 150 -21.55 -6.70 1.54
N GLY A 151 -20.53 -7.19 0.81
CA GLY A 151 -20.31 -6.78 -0.57
C GLY A 151 -19.88 -5.32 -0.75
N GLN A 152 -19.82 -4.56 0.34
CA GLN A 152 -19.57 -3.12 0.35
C GLN A 152 -18.53 -2.77 1.42
N PRO A 153 -17.23 -2.60 1.10
CA PRO A 153 -16.32 -1.87 1.94
C PRO A 153 -16.85 -0.46 2.26
N ILE A 154 -16.41 0.10 3.38
CA ILE A 154 -16.93 1.38 3.89
C ILE A 154 -16.82 2.49 2.85
N GLY A 155 -15.69 2.59 2.14
CA GLY A 155 -15.51 3.55 1.06
C GLY A 155 -16.51 3.37 -0.09
N LYS A 156 -16.83 2.12 -0.45
CA LYS A 156 -17.86 1.84 -1.46
C LYS A 156 -19.26 2.22 -0.98
N ARG A 157 -19.55 2.03 0.32
CA ARG A 157 -20.82 2.48 0.90
C ARG A 157 -20.97 4.00 0.80
N PHE A 158 -19.92 4.77 1.16
CA PHE A 158 -19.93 6.22 0.99
C PHE A 158 -20.08 6.68 -0.46
N ALA A 159 -19.60 5.90 -1.41
CA ALA A 159 -19.71 6.19 -2.83
C ALA A 159 -21.00 5.63 -3.47
N ALA A 160 -21.92 5.04 -2.67
CA ALA A 160 -23.11 4.34 -3.14
C ALA A 160 -22.75 3.30 -4.25
N LEU A 161 -21.79 2.41 -3.94
CA LEU A 161 -21.32 1.34 -4.83
C LEU A 161 -21.44 -0.01 -4.14
N ILE A 162 -21.98 -1.00 -4.84
CA ILE A 162 -22.07 -2.37 -4.36
C ILE A 162 -21.41 -3.34 -5.33
N VAL A 163 -20.80 -4.40 -4.79
CA VAL A 163 -20.25 -5.51 -5.58
C VAL A 163 -21.28 -6.61 -5.63
N HIS A 164 -21.72 -6.93 -6.83
CA HIS A 164 -22.66 -8.02 -7.08
C HIS A 164 -21.96 -9.26 -7.61
N ASP A 165 -22.45 -10.40 -7.18
CA ASP A 165 -22.19 -11.68 -7.84
C ASP A 165 -23.00 -11.74 -9.14
N GLN A 166 -22.33 -12.02 -10.29
CA GLN A 166 -23.05 -12.12 -11.57
C GLN A 166 -23.93 -13.37 -11.67
N ASP A 167 -23.60 -14.43 -10.90
CA ASP A 167 -24.38 -15.67 -10.88
C ASP A 167 -25.58 -15.59 -9.93
N ASP A 168 -25.54 -14.73 -8.91
CA ASP A 168 -26.61 -14.58 -7.91
C ASP A 168 -26.75 -13.11 -7.48
N LYS A 169 -27.66 -12.38 -8.15
CA LYS A 169 -27.91 -10.94 -7.91
C LYS A 169 -28.44 -10.63 -6.52
N ASN A 170 -29.15 -11.57 -5.89
CA ASN A 170 -29.83 -11.35 -4.61
C ASN A 170 -28.93 -11.63 -3.42
N ARG A 171 -27.75 -12.16 -3.65
CA ARG A 171 -26.81 -12.48 -2.58
C ARG A 171 -26.18 -11.23 -2.00
N ILE A 172 -26.25 -11.13 -0.66
CA ILE A 172 -25.51 -10.13 0.11
C ILE A 172 -24.10 -10.68 0.35
N GLY A 173 -23.07 -9.93 -0.05
CA GLY A 173 -21.67 -10.38 0.02
C GLY A 173 -21.27 -11.37 -1.06
N LEU A 174 -19.98 -11.61 -1.20
CA LEU A 174 -19.45 -12.52 -2.21
C LEU A 174 -19.14 -13.92 -1.61
N PRO A 175 -19.27 -15.00 -2.40
CA PRO A 175 -18.73 -16.31 -2.02
C PRO A 175 -17.21 -16.20 -1.80
N VAL A 176 -16.68 -16.91 -0.81
CA VAL A 176 -15.25 -16.89 -0.44
C VAL A 176 -14.35 -17.06 -1.66
N ARG A 177 -14.64 -18.03 -2.52
CA ARG A 177 -13.87 -18.32 -3.73
C ARG A 177 -13.80 -17.11 -4.69
N LYS A 178 -14.91 -16.40 -4.88
CA LYS A 178 -14.98 -15.22 -5.77
C LYS A 178 -14.29 -14.02 -5.13
N ALA A 179 -14.50 -13.78 -3.84
CA ALA A 179 -13.86 -12.70 -3.11
C ALA A 179 -12.33 -12.86 -3.09
N VAL A 180 -11.81 -14.06 -2.80
CA VAL A 180 -10.37 -14.34 -2.82
C VAL A 180 -9.78 -14.16 -4.23
N ARG A 181 -10.44 -14.68 -5.27
CA ARG A 181 -9.99 -14.49 -6.65
C ARG A 181 -9.96 -13.01 -7.04
N ARG A 182 -10.97 -12.27 -6.64
CA ARG A 182 -11.08 -10.84 -6.93
C ARG A 182 -9.97 -10.04 -6.24
N GLN A 183 -9.77 -10.24 -4.94
CA GLN A 183 -8.72 -9.55 -4.20
C GLN A 183 -7.33 -10.00 -4.66
N GLY A 184 -7.10 -11.28 -4.87
CA GLY A 184 -5.84 -11.80 -5.42
C GLY A 184 -5.46 -11.14 -6.74
N MET A 185 -6.41 -11.04 -7.68
CA MET A 185 -6.19 -10.35 -8.95
C MET A 185 -6.04 -8.84 -8.80
N LYS A 186 -6.74 -8.20 -7.85
CA LYS A 186 -6.62 -6.77 -7.60
C LYS A 186 -5.23 -6.39 -7.09
N PHE A 187 -4.67 -7.19 -6.19
CA PHE A 187 -3.35 -6.97 -5.58
C PHE A 187 -2.20 -7.69 -6.29
N LEU A 188 -2.46 -8.38 -7.42
CA LEU A 188 -1.44 -9.14 -8.13
C LEU A 188 -0.21 -8.29 -8.49
N GLY A 189 -0.44 -7.05 -8.91
CA GLY A 189 0.64 -6.11 -9.23
C GLY A 189 1.47 -5.69 -8.02
N ALA A 190 0.90 -5.72 -6.81
CA ALA A 190 1.60 -5.35 -5.58
C ALA A 190 2.29 -6.54 -4.91
N LEU A 191 1.95 -7.78 -5.28
CA LEU A 191 2.49 -8.98 -4.65
C LEU A 191 4.03 -9.06 -4.68
N PRO A 192 4.72 -8.79 -5.80
CA PRO A 192 6.18 -8.85 -5.84
C PRO A 192 6.84 -7.86 -4.89
N ILE A 193 6.36 -6.61 -4.82
CA ILE A 193 6.95 -5.60 -3.93
C ILE A 193 6.65 -5.89 -2.45
N MET A 194 5.51 -6.51 -2.15
CA MET A 194 5.19 -6.97 -0.78
C MET A 194 6.13 -8.09 -0.34
N LEU A 195 6.38 -9.07 -1.20
CA LEU A 195 7.27 -10.20 -0.89
C LEU A 195 8.72 -9.75 -0.76
N THR A 196 9.19 -8.92 -1.70
CA THR A 196 10.57 -8.39 -1.64
C THR A 196 10.76 -7.46 -0.45
N GLY A 197 9.83 -6.53 -0.22
CA GLY A 197 9.87 -5.60 0.92
C GLY A 197 9.85 -6.32 2.27
N GLY A 198 8.97 -7.32 2.43
CA GLY A 198 8.91 -8.15 3.63
C GLY A 198 10.17 -8.97 3.85
N TRP A 199 10.74 -9.53 2.78
CA TRP A 199 12.01 -10.26 2.83
C TRP A 199 13.17 -9.38 3.28
N TYR A 200 13.32 -8.19 2.68
CA TYR A 200 14.37 -7.24 3.07
C TYR A 200 14.18 -6.71 4.49
N ALA A 201 12.95 -6.40 4.90
CA ALA A 201 12.67 -5.99 6.26
C ALA A 201 13.09 -7.07 7.29
N PHE A 202 12.84 -8.34 6.96
CA PHE A 202 13.25 -9.46 7.79
C PHE A 202 14.78 -9.66 7.81
N GLN A 203 15.46 -9.58 6.66
CA GLN A 203 16.93 -9.71 6.60
C GLN A 203 17.63 -8.54 7.30
N ALA A 204 17.12 -7.34 7.15
CA ALA A 204 17.70 -6.14 7.76
C ALA A 204 17.53 -6.09 9.27
N TRP A 205 16.47 -6.71 9.77
CA TRP A 205 16.13 -6.65 11.20
C TRP A 205 17.26 -7.17 12.08
N GLY A 206 17.72 -6.31 13.00
CA GLY A 206 18.79 -6.63 13.92
C GLY A 206 20.19 -6.62 13.31
N SER A 207 20.35 -6.25 12.03
CA SER A 207 21.67 -6.06 11.41
C SER A 207 22.44 -4.96 12.15
N ALA A 208 23.78 -5.11 12.24
CA ALA A 208 24.63 -4.12 12.85
C ALA A 208 24.52 -2.76 12.13
N PRO A 209 24.66 -1.64 12.84
CA PRO A 209 24.66 -0.33 12.22
C PRO A 209 25.73 -0.23 11.12
N GLY A 210 25.35 0.35 9.98
CA GLY A 210 26.28 0.63 8.87
C GLY A 210 26.71 -0.59 8.03
N VAL A 211 26.15 -1.78 8.27
CA VAL A 211 26.34 -2.88 7.34
C VAL A 211 25.52 -2.58 6.07
N ALA A 212 26.20 -2.14 5.01
CA ALA A 212 25.59 -2.01 3.71
C ALA A 212 25.10 -3.40 3.26
N GLN A 213 23.83 -3.53 2.90
CA GLN A 213 23.36 -4.74 2.25
C GLN A 213 23.85 -4.71 0.80
N ASP A 214 24.74 -5.62 0.46
CA ASP A 214 25.15 -5.82 -0.94
C ASP A 214 24.03 -6.55 -1.68
N PHE A 215 23.30 -5.80 -2.50
CA PHE A 215 22.27 -6.36 -3.37
C PHE A 215 22.91 -6.98 -4.61
N SER A 216 22.57 -8.21 -4.88
CA SER A 216 22.91 -8.84 -6.16
C SER A 216 22.22 -8.11 -7.32
N GLN A 217 22.80 -8.16 -8.51
CA GLN A 217 22.19 -7.55 -9.70
C GLN A 217 20.79 -8.11 -9.97
N LEU A 218 20.55 -9.39 -9.67
CA LEU A 218 19.24 -10.02 -9.83
C LEU A 218 18.20 -9.44 -8.88
N GLU A 219 18.57 -9.15 -7.63
CA GLU A 219 17.69 -8.51 -6.65
C GLU A 219 17.33 -7.08 -7.07
N ILE A 220 18.31 -6.32 -7.57
CA ILE A 220 18.10 -4.97 -8.09
C ILE A 220 17.11 -5.00 -9.27
N VAL A 221 17.33 -5.87 -10.26
CA VAL A 221 16.43 -6.02 -11.41
C VAL A 221 15.04 -6.47 -10.95
N GLY A 222 14.97 -7.41 -10.01
CA GLY A 222 13.71 -7.87 -9.42
C GLY A 222 12.94 -6.76 -8.72
N ALA A 223 13.62 -5.89 -7.96
CA ALA A 223 13.01 -4.75 -7.29
C ALA A 223 12.47 -3.71 -8.29
N TYR A 224 13.22 -3.41 -9.37
CA TYR A 224 12.74 -2.51 -10.43
C TYR A 224 11.53 -3.11 -11.16
N ALA A 225 11.55 -4.40 -11.48
CA ALA A 225 10.42 -5.08 -12.11
C ALA A 225 9.16 -5.05 -11.22
N ALA A 226 9.33 -5.27 -9.90
CA ALA A 226 8.26 -5.17 -8.93
C ALA A 226 7.69 -3.74 -8.83
N LEU A 227 8.56 -2.72 -8.84
CA LEU A 227 8.16 -1.31 -8.84
C LEU A 227 7.37 -0.94 -10.10
N VAL A 228 7.81 -1.37 -11.28
CA VAL A 228 7.08 -1.15 -12.53
C VAL A 228 5.71 -1.82 -12.47
N LEU A 229 5.64 -3.07 -12.00
CA LEU A 229 4.39 -3.82 -11.96
C LEU A 229 3.37 -3.18 -11.00
N VAL A 230 3.81 -2.71 -9.83
CA VAL A 230 2.92 -2.04 -8.86
C VAL A 230 2.38 -0.70 -9.39
N MET A 231 3.09 -0.03 -10.31
CA MET A 231 2.62 1.19 -10.96
C MET A 231 1.69 0.90 -12.14
N VAL A 232 2.09 -0.01 -13.01
CA VAL A 232 1.35 -0.33 -14.25
C VAL A 232 0.00 -1.00 -13.98
N TRP A 233 -0.05 -1.87 -12.96
CA TRP A 233 -1.25 -2.66 -12.67
C TRP A 233 -2.48 -1.79 -12.30
N PRO A 234 -2.42 -0.85 -11.36
CA PRO A 234 -3.56 0.02 -11.06
C PRO A 234 -3.91 0.96 -12.21
N ILE A 235 -2.93 1.41 -13.02
CA ILE A 235 -3.17 2.22 -14.21
C ILE A 235 -4.01 1.41 -15.22
N TRP A 236 -3.66 0.15 -15.46
CA TRP A 236 -4.42 -0.74 -16.31
C TRP A 236 -5.87 -0.92 -15.84
N ILE A 237 -6.05 -1.14 -14.53
CA ILE A 237 -7.38 -1.22 -13.90
C ILE A 237 -8.16 0.08 -14.14
N ALA A 238 -7.53 1.24 -13.92
CA ALA A 238 -8.17 2.55 -14.10
C ALA A 238 -8.58 2.79 -15.56
N ILE A 239 -7.72 2.46 -16.51
CA ILE A 239 -8.02 2.57 -17.97
C ILE A 239 -9.21 1.67 -18.32
N SER A 240 -9.24 0.41 -17.84
CA SER A 240 -10.34 -0.52 -18.09
C SER A 240 -11.68 0.06 -17.63
N ILE A 241 -11.71 0.66 -16.43
CA ILE A 241 -12.91 1.29 -15.88
C ILE A 241 -13.29 2.54 -16.67
N ALA A 242 -12.32 3.37 -17.08
CA ALA A 242 -12.56 4.58 -17.86
C ALA A 242 -13.18 4.28 -19.24
N LEU A 243 -12.82 3.14 -19.83
CA LEU A 243 -13.39 2.64 -21.08
C LEU A 243 -14.77 1.98 -20.91
N GLY A 244 -15.35 1.99 -19.70
CA GLY A 244 -16.66 1.39 -19.42
C GLY A 244 -16.64 -0.13 -19.31
N ASN A 245 -15.46 -0.75 -19.21
CA ASN A 245 -15.31 -2.18 -19.05
C ASN A 245 -15.18 -2.56 -17.58
N ASP A 246 -15.69 -3.75 -17.22
CA ASP A 246 -15.37 -4.32 -15.93
C ASP A 246 -13.87 -4.70 -15.91
N PRO A 247 -13.12 -4.27 -14.89
CA PRO A 247 -11.68 -4.54 -14.79
C PRO A 247 -11.40 -6.03 -14.64
N ILE A 248 -10.15 -6.43 -14.95
CA ILE A 248 -9.76 -7.84 -15.02
C ILE A 248 -10.07 -8.63 -13.74
N HIS A 249 -9.93 -8.01 -12.56
CA HIS A 249 -10.24 -8.66 -11.29
C HIS A 249 -11.74 -8.95 -11.11
N ASP A 250 -12.62 -8.08 -11.62
CA ASP A 250 -14.07 -8.29 -11.62
C ASP A 250 -14.45 -9.39 -12.61
N ARG A 251 -13.90 -9.34 -13.82
CA ARG A 251 -14.15 -10.36 -14.86
C ARG A 251 -13.68 -11.75 -14.44
N PHE A 252 -12.48 -11.84 -13.85
CA PHE A 252 -11.92 -13.11 -13.39
C PHE A 252 -12.69 -13.73 -12.22
N ALA A 253 -13.29 -12.89 -11.37
CA ALA A 253 -14.11 -13.34 -10.24
C ALA A 253 -15.59 -13.52 -10.59
N VAL A 254 -16.01 -13.19 -11.83
CA VAL A 254 -17.43 -13.20 -12.25
C VAL A 254 -18.26 -12.30 -11.32
N THR A 255 -17.78 -11.06 -11.13
CA THR A 255 -18.40 -10.04 -10.28
C THR A 255 -18.51 -8.72 -11.05
N THR A 256 -19.34 -7.82 -10.57
CA THR A 256 -19.47 -6.47 -11.16
C THR A 256 -19.72 -5.43 -10.06
N VAL A 257 -19.28 -4.18 -10.29
CA VAL A 257 -19.51 -3.07 -9.37
C VAL A 257 -20.55 -2.13 -9.97
N ARG A 258 -21.65 -1.96 -9.25
CA ARG A 258 -22.79 -1.15 -9.70
C ARG A 258 -23.11 -0.04 -8.70
N ALA A 259 -23.82 0.98 -9.16
CA ALA A 259 -24.38 1.97 -8.27
C ALA A 259 -25.48 1.33 -7.41
N ASP A 260 -25.51 1.68 -6.12
CA ASP A 260 -26.57 1.29 -5.21
C ASP A 260 -27.75 2.25 -5.41
N GLU A 261 -28.89 1.75 -5.89
CA GLU A 261 -30.07 2.55 -6.18
C GLU A 261 -30.98 2.73 -4.95
N THR A 262 -30.63 2.12 -3.82
CA THR A 262 -31.45 2.19 -2.60
C THR A 262 -31.27 3.50 -1.83
N GLU A 263 -30.29 4.34 -2.18
CA GLU A 263 -30.00 5.61 -1.51
C GLU A 263 -30.42 6.85 -2.32
N THR A 264 -31.13 6.69 -3.44
CA THR A 264 -31.74 7.80 -4.17
C THR A 264 -33.24 7.90 -3.89
#